data_4ae33255628239253eb35d9867f40363
#
_entry.id   4ae33255628239253eb35d9867f40363
#
_cell.length_a   1.000
_cell.length_b   1.000
_cell.length_c   1.000
_cell.angle_alpha   90.00
_cell.angle_beta   90.00
_cell.angle_gamma   90.00
#
_symmetry.space_group_name_H-M   'P 1'
#
loop_
_entity.id
_entity.type
_entity.pdbx_description
1 polymer ?
#
loop_
_entity_poly.entity_id
_entity_poly.type
_entity_poly.pdbx_seq_one_letter_code
_entity_poly.pdbx_strand_id
1 'polypeptide(L)'
;MYPNLLEAFAERLPEWFQELPAYFAMLMVGFGLAIYLAQRQTRRMDLDHDTMIDLGLFALIWGIIGSRLLHVIADGYFWDYVHLCTDPSLVEWQITEARCARAEGIWDQAAGVCRPAGRDCFAWAAFWRGGLAYYGGLIAASIYCVYFMRKEKFPVLKGIDLGGMGVPLGLFFGRMGCFLGGCC
;
A
#
# COMPACT_ATOMS: atom_id res chain seq x y z
N MET A 1 8.78 17.52 11.41
CA MET A 1 8.33 16.28 10.79
C MET A 1 9.24 16.06 9.60
N TYR A 2 9.87 14.93 9.49
CA TYR A 2 10.82 14.61 8.42
C TYR A 2 10.10 13.75 7.37
N PRO A 3 9.55 14.33 6.30
CA PRO A 3 8.86 13.56 5.24
C PRO A 3 9.81 12.57 4.56
N ASN A 4 11.08 12.90 4.53
CA ASN A 4 12.14 12.03 4.04
C ASN A 4 13.02 11.61 5.22
N LEU A 5 13.05 10.31 5.54
CA LEU A 5 13.83 9.74 6.65
C LEU A 5 15.32 10.05 6.57
N LEU A 6 15.80 10.45 5.43
CA LEU A 6 17.21 10.52 5.09
C LEU A 6 17.72 11.94 4.92
N GLU A 7 16.88 12.97 5.13
CA GLU A 7 17.37 14.37 5.14
C GLU A 7 18.52 14.57 6.16
N ALA A 8 18.48 13.83 7.29
CA ALA A 8 19.55 13.86 8.28
C ALA A 8 20.81 13.08 7.86
N PHE A 9 20.71 12.22 6.84
CA PHE A 9 21.80 11.40 6.31
C PHE A 9 22.08 11.69 4.83
N ALA A 10 21.46 12.74 4.28
CA ALA A 10 21.45 13.07 2.85
C ALA A 10 22.84 13.21 2.23
N GLU A 11 23.83 13.68 3.00
CA GLU A 11 25.19 13.89 2.49
C GLU A 11 25.95 12.61 2.09
N ARG A 12 25.45 11.42 2.50
CA ARG A 12 26.16 10.14 2.29
C ARG A 12 25.43 9.14 1.39
N LEU A 13 24.22 9.45 0.94
CA LEU A 13 23.39 8.51 0.19
C LEU A 13 23.13 8.98 -1.24
N PRO A 14 22.96 8.03 -2.21
CA PRO A 14 22.61 8.38 -3.59
C PRO A 14 21.31 9.20 -3.66
N GLU A 15 21.20 10.13 -4.60
CA GLU A 15 20.08 11.06 -4.74
C GLU A 15 18.71 10.35 -4.83
N TRP A 16 18.63 9.22 -5.53
CA TRP A 16 17.40 8.43 -5.65
C TRP A 16 16.91 7.82 -4.32
N PHE A 17 17.80 7.69 -3.34
CA PHE A 17 17.46 7.20 -2.00
C PHE A 17 16.95 8.31 -1.09
N GLN A 18 17.31 9.57 -1.38
CA GLN A 18 16.90 10.74 -0.61
C GLN A 18 15.42 11.09 -0.84
N GLU A 19 14.89 10.74 -2.02
CA GLU A 19 13.50 10.99 -2.39
C GLU A 19 12.50 9.91 -1.89
N LEU A 20 13.00 8.81 -1.26
CA LEU A 20 12.13 7.76 -0.74
C LEU A 20 11.24 8.28 0.40
N PRO A 21 9.90 8.28 0.24
CA PRO A 21 9.01 8.67 1.32
C PRO A 21 9.24 7.79 2.55
N ALA A 22 9.34 8.41 3.72
CA ALA A 22 9.59 7.72 4.99
C ALA A 22 8.61 6.55 5.23
N TYR A 23 7.37 6.71 4.78
CA TYR A 23 6.35 5.68 4.85
C TYR A 23 6.74 4.39 4.11
N PHE A 24 7.17 4.50 2.85
CA PHE A 24 7.59 3.32 2.07
C PHE A 24 8.83 2.65 2.63
N ALA A 25 9.82 3.44 3.09
CA ALA A 25 11.02 2.91 3.71
C ALA A 25 10.67 2.06 4.95
N MET A 26 9.79 2.56 5.82
CA MET A 26 9.33 1.82 7.01
C MET A 26 8.54 0.58 6.65
N LEU A 27 7.69 0.63 5.63
CA LEU A 27 6.98 -0.56 5.15
C LEU A 27 7.93 -1.63 4.63
N MET A 28 8.95 -1.25 3.85
CA MET A 28 9.95 -2.19 3.33
C MET A 28 10.73 -2.86 4.48
N VAL A 29 11.14 -2.09 5.48
CA VAL A 29 11.82 -2.63 6.68
C VAL A 29 10.90 -3.59 7.43
N GLY A 30 9.65 -3.20 7.68
CA GLY A 30 8.66 -4.02 8.38
C GLY A 30 8.36 -5.32 7.64
N PHE A 31 8.19 -5.25 6.34
CA PHE A 31 7.93 -6.41 5.48
C PHE A 31 9.14 -7.35 5.43
N GLY A 32 10.35 -6.82 5.23
CA GLY A 32 11.58 -7.61 5.23
C GLY A 32 11.82 -8.32 6.56
N LEU A 33 11.58 -7.62 7.68
CA LEU A 33 11.69 -8.19 9.01
C LEU A 33 10.63 -9.27 9.27
N ALA A 34 9.40 -9.06 8.81
CA ALA A 34 8.33 -10.06 8.93
C ALA A 34 8.67 -11.34 8.16
N ILE A 35 9.17 -11.23 6.92
CA ILE A 35 9.62 -12.39 6.15
C ILE A 35 10.79 -13.09 6.84
N TYR A 36 11.78 -12.33 7.30
CA TYR A 36 12.95 -12.90 7.99
C TYR A 36 12.54 -13.70 9.24
N LEU A 37 11.67 -13.12 10.07
CA LEU A 37 11.18 -13.81 11.27
C LEU A 37 10.33 -15.04 10.93
N ALA A 38 9.46 -14.94 9.92
CA ALA A 38 8.68 -16.06 9.43
C ALA A 38 9.57 -17.20 8.93
N GLN A 39 10.60 -16.91 8.13
CA GLN A 39 11.57 -17.90 7.66
C GLN A 39 12.33 -18.56 8.83
N ARG A 40 12.80 -17.75 9.78
CA ARG A 40 13.51 -18.29 10.95
C ARG A 40 12.63 -19.24 11.76
N GLN A 41 11.36 -18.90 11.92
CA GLN A 41 10.41 -19.73 12.65
C GLN A 41 10.03 -21.01 11.87
N THR A 42 9.85 -20.89 10.55
CA THR A 42 9.56 -22.01 9.65
C THR A 42 10.67 -23.05 9.67
N ARG A 43 11.95 -22.61 9.65
CA ARG A 43 13.11 -23.51 9.81
C ARG A 43 13.12 -24.26 11.13
N ARG A 44 12.63 -23.63 12.22
CA ARG A 44 12.53 -24.29 13.54
C ARG A 44 11.41 -25.33 13.59
N MET A 45 10.45 -25.25 12.71
CA MET A 45 9.31 -26.17 12.61
C MET A 45 9.50 -27.27 11.56
N ASP A 46 10.70 -27.37 10.96
CA ASP A 46 11.01 -28.30 9.85
C ASP A 46 10.01 -28.18 8.69
N LEU A 47 9.60 -26.94 8.39
CA LEU A 47 8.73 -26.62 7.26
C LEU A 47 9.53 -26.00 6.12
N ASP A 48 8.99 -26.07 4.90
CA ASP A 48 9.60 -25.48 3.75
C ASP A 48 9.63 -23.95 3.84
N HIS A 49 10.84 -23.39 3.84
CA HIS A 49 11.06 -21.94 3.97
C HIS A 49 10.90 -21.19 2.66
N ASP A 50 11.04 -21.85 1.51
CA ASP A 50 10.85 -21.24 0.19
C ASP A 50 9.37 -20.93 -0.02
N THR A 51 8.48 -21.83 0.39
CA THR A 51 7.02 -21.59 0.41
C THR A 51 6.67 -20.34 1.24
N MET A 52 7.45 -20.00 2.28
CA MET A 52 7.20 -18.79 3.08
C MET A 52 7.55 -17.49 2.35
N ILE A 53 8.58 -17.50 1.50
CA ILE A 53 8.93 -16.33 0.68
C ILE A 53 7.81 -16.08 -0.34
N ASP A 54 7.40 -17.13 -1.03
CA ASP A 54 6.33 -17.06 -2.02
C ASP A 54 5.02 -16.59 -1.38
N LEU A 55 4.69 -17.13 -0.19
CA LEU A 55 3.52 -16.70 0.56
C LEU A 55 3.57 -15.21 0.90
N GLY A 56 4.74 -14.71 1.35
CA GLY A 56 4.95 -13.29 1.64
C GLY A 56 4.80 -12.41 0.40
N LEU A 57 5.39 -12.80 -0.72
CA LEU A 57 5.28 -12.06 -1.98
C LEU A 57 3.84 -12.03 -2.51
N PHE A 58 3.15 -13.17 -2.49
CA PHE A 58 1.76 -13.22 -2.90
C PHE A 58 0.84 -12.45 -1.95
N ALA A 59 1.10 -12.49 -0.64
CA ALA A 59 0.37 -11.67 0.33
C ALA A 59 0.51 -10.19 0.02
N LEU A 60 1.71 -9.72 -0.36
CA LEU A 60 1.96 -8.34 -0.76
C LEU A 60 1.18 -7.98 -2.03
N ILE A 61 1.28 -8.79 -3.08
CA ILE A 61 0.61 -8.54 -4.37
C ILE A 61 -0.91 -8.48 -4.18
N TRP A 62 -1.49 -9.51 -3.57
CA TRP A 62 -2.93 -9.57 -3.35
C TRP A 62 -3.40 -8.56 -2.31
N GLY A 63 -2.55 -8.20 -1.35
CA GLY A 63 -2.78 -7.12 -0.41
C GLY A 63 -2.94 -5.77 -1.12
N ILE A 64 -2.05 -5.44 -2.04
CA ILE A 64 -2.13 -4.19 -2.84
C ILE A 64 -3.37 -4.21 -3.74
N ILE A 65 -3.60 -5.30 -4.47
CA ILE A 65 -4.77 -5.44 -5.36
C ILE A 65 -6.07 -5.30 -4.57
N GLY A 66 -6.21 -6.03 -3.46
CA GLY A 66 -7.42 -6.01 -2.64
C GLY A 66 -7.66 -4.67 -1.96
N SER A 67 -6.61 -4.02 -1.46
CA SER A 67 -6.73 -2.70 -0.84
C SER A 67 -7.17 -1.64 -1.84
N ARG A 68 -6.67 -1.72 -3.07
CA ARG A 68 -7.06 -0.79 -4.14
C ARG A 68 -8.47 -1.06 -4.63
N LEU A 69 -8.83 -2.32 -4.82
CA LEU A 69 -10.17 -2.71 -5.27
C LEU A 69 -11.24 -2.26 -4.26
N LEU A 70 -11.02 -2.50 -2.97
CA LEU A 70 -11.96 -2.07 -1.95
C LEU A 70 -12.08 -0.54 -1.89
N HIS A 71 -10.98 0.19 -2.01
CA HIS A 71 -11.00 1.65 -2.07
C HIS A 71 -11.86 2.16 -3.24
N VAL A 72 -11.65 1.62 -4.42
CA VAL A 72 -12.42 2.02 -5.61
C VAL A 72 -13.92 1.75 -5.45
N ILE A 73 -14.30 0.61 -4.84
CA ILE A 73 -15.70 0.18 -4.74
C ILE A 73 -16.40 0.79 -3.53
N ALA A 74 -15.75 0.77 -2.35
CA ALA A 74 -16.43 1.04 -1.08
C ALA A 74 -16.36 2.50 -0.63
N ASP A 75 -15.31 3.23 -1.00
CA ASP A 75 -15.13 4.63 -0.57
C ASP A 75 -15.93 5.65 -1.42
N GLY A 76 -16.83 5.16 -2.29
CA GLY A 76 -17.72 6.02 -3.09
C GLY A 76 -17.09 6.63 -4.35
N TYR A 77 -15.82 6.35 -4.61
CA TYR A 77 -15.10 6.90 -5.78
C TYR A 77 -15.27 6.11 -7.07
N PHE A 78 -16.09 5.06 -7.07
CA PHE A 78 -16.30 4.22 -8.26
C PHE A 78 -16.73 5.02 -9.49
N TRP A 79 -17.71 5.90 -9.31
CA TRP A 79 -18.20 6.76 -10.39
C TRP A 79 -17.17 7.79 -10.83
N ASP A 80 -16.37 8.33 -9.91
CA ASP A 80 -15.29 9.27 -10.26
C ASP A 80 -14.25 8.60 -11.15
N TYR A 81 -13.89 7.33 -10.88
CA TYR A 81 -12.99 6.57 -11.76
C TYR A 81 -13.61 6.27 -13.13
N VAL A 82 -14.91 5.99 -13.20
CA VAL A 82 -15.64 5.84 -14.47
C VAL A 82 -15.65 7.16 -15.24
N HIS A 83 -15.97 8.27 -14.58
CA HIS A 83 -15.98 9.60 -15.20
C HIS A 83 -14.58 10.05 -15.61
N LEU A 84 -13.52 9.73 -14.87
CA LEU A 84 -12.14 10.01 -15.29
C LEU A 84 -11.79 9.38 -16.64
N CYS A 85 -12.42 8.25 -16.98
CA CYS A 85 -12.23 7.61 -18.28
C CYS A 85 -13.16 8.17 -19.35
N THR A 86 -14.41 8.52 -19.01
CA THR A 86 -15.44 8.96 -19.95
C THR A 86 -15.50 10.47 -20.12
N ASP A 87 -15.80 11.18 -19.04
CA ASP A 87 -15.91 12.64 -19.01
C ASP A 87 -15.31 13.23 -17.74
N PRO A 88 -14.03 13.65 -17.76
CA PRO A 88 -13.34 14.20 -16.61
C PRO A 88 -13.97 15.47 -16.03
N SER A 89 -14.79 16.18 -16.79
CA SER A 89 -15.44 17.40 -16.31
C SER A 89 -16.46 17.17 -15.20
N LEU A 90 -16.94 15.93 -15.05
CA LEU A 90 -17.88 15.52 -14.01
C LEU A 90 -17.19 15.18 -12.67
N VAL A 91 -15.86 15.12 -12.65
CA VAL A 91 -15.09 14.80 -11.44
C VAL A 91 -14.67 16.07 -10.72
N GLU A 92 -15.03 16.18 -9.44
CA GLU A 92 -14.69 17.32 -8.59
C GLU A 92 -13.98 16.84 -7.32
N TRP A 93 -12.71 17.18 -7.20
CA TRP A 93 -11.93 16.86 -6.00
C TRP A 93 -11.99 18.01 -5.00
N GLN A 94 -12.55 17.76 -3.84
CA GLN A 94 -12.59 18.71 -2.73
C GLN A 94 -11.26 18.74 -1.99
N ILE A 95 -10.20 19.20 -2.65
CA ILE A 95 -8.85 19.30 -2.11
C ILE A 95 -8.38 20.75 -2.19
N THR A 96 -7.36 21.10 -1.42
CA THR A 96 -6.79 22.45 -1.43
C THR A 96 -6.03 22.72 -2.74
N GLU A 97 -5.94 24.00 -3.13
CA GLU A 97 -5.20 24.44 -4.33
C GLU A 97 -3.77 23.88 -4.40
N ALA A 98 -3.05 23.89 -3.26
CA ALA A 98 -1.71 23.34 -3.18
C ALA A 98 -1.65 21.81 -3.42
N ARG A 99 -2.72 21.07 -3.09
CA ARG A 99 -2.84 19.64 -3.41
C ARG A 99 -3.26 19.42 -4.85
N CYS A 100 -4.09 20.31 -5.39
CA CYS A 100 -4.49 20.29 -6.79
C CYS A 100 -3.28 20.44 -7.73
N ALA A 101 -2.40 21.38 -7.44
CA ALA A 101 -1.16 21.58 -8.20
C ALA A 101 -0.25 20.34 -8.17
N ARG A 102 -0.16 19.65 -7.01
CA ARG A 102 0.62 18.39 -6.89
C ARG A 102 -0.04 17.20 -7.61
N ALA A 103 -1.36 17.23 -7.74
CA ALA A 103 -2.13 16.21 -8.47
C ALA A 103 -2.20 16.50 -9.98
N GLU A 104 -1.50 17.55 -10.46
CA GLU A 104 -1.54 18.00 -11.87
C GLU A 104 -2.98 18.30 -12.34
N GLY A 105 -3.83 18.74 -11.42
CA GLY A 105 -5.20 19.14 -11.71
C GLY A 105 -5.34 20.62 -12.07
N ILE A 106 -6.50 20.99 -12.59
CA ILE A 106 -6.86 22.38 -12.90
C ILE A 106 -7.70 22.90 -11.73
N TRP A 107 -7.25 23.99 -11.10
CA TRP A 107 -8.00 24.64 -10.03
C TRP A 107 -9.08 25.54 -10.58
N ASP A 108 -10.33 25.24 -10.28
CA ASP A 108 -11.49 26.08 -10.61
C ASP A 108 -11.72 27.09 -9.46
N GLN A 109 -11.30 28.34 -9.66
CA GLN A 109 -11.43 29.40 -8.66
C GLN A 109 -12.89 29.77 -8.35
N ALA A 110 -13.80 29.61 -9.33
CA ALA A 110 -15.21 29.98 -9.17
C ALA A 110 -15.96 28.97 -8.30
N ALA A 111 -15.65 27.69 -8.47
CA ALA A 111 -16.25 26.58 -7.73
C ALA A 111 -15.46 26.19 -6.46
N GLY A 112 -14.18 26.61 -6.35
CA GLY A 112 -13.29 26.22 -5.24
C GLY A 112 -12.94 24.73 -5.23
N VAL A 113 -12.96 24.09 -6.40
CA VAL A 113 -12.70 22.66 -6.55
C VAL A 113 -11.55 22.40 -7.54
N CYS A 114 -10.89 21.27 -7.38
CA CYS A 114 -9.87 20.81 -8.31
C CYS A 114 -10.50 19.85 -9.35
N ARG A 115 -10.20 20.05 -10.60
CA ARG A 115 -10.64 19.17 -11.70
C ARG A 115 -9.45 18.46 -12.34
N PRO A 116 -9.63 17.21 -12.83
CA PRO A 116 -8.57 16.52 -13.55
C PRO A 116 -8.23 17.24 -14.86
N ALA A 117 -6.94 17.33 -15.20
CA ALA A 117 -6.48 18.00 -16.42
C ALA A 117 -6.79 17.21 -17.70
N GLY A 118 -7.14 15.91 -17.58
CA GLY A 118 -7.40 15.06 -18.73
C GLY A 118 -7.98 13.70 -18.36
N ARG A 119 -8.23 12.88 -19.38
CA ARG A 119 -8.75 11.52 -19.21
C ARG A 119 -7.65 10.58 -18.67
N ASP A 120 -7.97 9.81 -17.65
CA ASP A 120 -7.08 8.80 -17.07
C ASP A 120 -7.88 7.52 -16.77
N CYS A 121 -7.92 6.62 -17.75
CA CYS A 121 -8.62 5.33 -17.60
C CYS A 121 -7.89 4.34 -16.70
N PHE A 122 -6.62 4.58 -16.36
CA PHE A 122 -5.83 3.73 -15.47
C PHE A 122 -5.70 4.28 -14.06
N ALA A 123 -6.35 5.41 -13.74
CA ALA A 123 -6.32 6.02 -12.42
C ALA A 123 -6.73 5.05 -11.28
N TRP A 124 -7.68 4.14 -11.56
CA TRP A 124 -8.12 3.12 -10.60
C TRP A 124 -7.00 2.15 -10.20
N ALA A 125 -6.03 1.89 -11.08
CA ALA A 125 -4.90 0.98 -10.82
C ALA A 125 -3.69 1.70 -10.19
N ALA A 126 -3.67 3.03 -10.16
CA ALA A 126 -2.55 3.84 -9.70
C ALA A 126 -2.42 3.82 -8.17
N PHE A 127 -1.92 2.71 -7.59
CA PHE A 127 -1.74 2.55 -6.13
C PHE A 127 -0.71 3.53 -5.54
N TRP A 128 0.21 4.06 -6.34
CA TRP A 128 1.22 5.03 -5.90
C TRP A 128 0.65 6.44 -5.65
N ARG A 129 -0.55 6.73 -6.15
CA ARG A 129 -1.26 8.00 -5.87
C ARG A 129 -1.98 7.99 -4.52
N GLY A 130 -1.93 6.87 -3.77
CA GLY A 130 -2.65 6.69 -2.51
C GLY A 130 -4.02 6.03 -2.69
N GLY A 131 -4.86 6.08 -1.65
CA GLY A 131 -6.18 5.43 -1.65
C GLY A 131 -6.06 3.90 -1.56
N LEU A 132 -5.55 3.41 -0.44
CA LEU A 132 -5.42 1.99 -0.14
C LEU A 132 -6.25 1.68 1.12
N ALA A 133 -7.31 0.89 0.96
CA ALA A 133 -8.16 0.47 2.06
C ALA A 133 -7.55 -0.75 2.77
N TYR A 134 -7.16 -0.60 4.05
CA TYR A 134 -6.52 -1.66 4.83
C TYR A 134 -7.29 -2.98 4.83
N TYR A 135 -8.60 -2.93 5.06
CA TYR A 135 -9.43 -4.13 5.12
C TYR A 135 -9.49 -4.89 3.80
N GLY A 136 -9.48 -4.20 2.67
CA GLY A 136 -9.44 -4.84 1.35
C GLY A 136 -8.18 -5.66 1.16
N GLY A 137 -7.04 -5.10 1.54
CA GLY A 137 -5.76 -5.79 1.50
C GLY A 137 -5.71 -6.99 2.43
N LEU A 138 -6.19 -6.83 3.67
CA LEU A 138 -6.22 -7.91 4.66
C LEU A 138 -7.08 -9.09 4.19
N ILE A 139 -8.29 -8.82 3.70
CA ILE A 139 -9.22 -9.87 3.24
C ILE A 139 -8.65 -10.60 2.02
N ALA A 140 -8.20 -9.86 0.99
CA ALA A 140 -7.69 -10.45 -0.24
C ALA A 140 -6.42 -11.27 0.01
N ALA A 141 -5.46 -10.73 0.77
CA ALA A 141 -4.25 -11.44 1.15
C ALA A 141 -4.57 -12.70 1.96
N SER A 142 -5.48 -12.62 2.94
CA SER A 142 -5.85 -13.77 3.77
C SER A 142 -6.49 -14.88 2.94
N ILE A 143 -7.43 -14.56 2.05
CA ILE A 143 -8.08 -15.55 1.17
C ILE A 143 -7.03 -16.22 0.30
N TYR A 144 -6.17 -15.44 -0.36
CA TYR A 144 -5.16 -16.00 -1.25
C TYR A 144 -4.11 -16.83 -0.49
N CYS A 145 -3.65 -16.37 0.68
CA CYS A 145 -2.69 -17.11 1.49
C CYS A 145 -3.26 -18.47 1.93
N VAL A 146 -4.53 -18.54 2.35
CA VAL A 146 -5.17 -19.80 2.70
C VAL A 146 -5.29 -20.73 1.48
N TYR A 147 -5.66 -20.19 0.32
CA TYR A 147 -5.69 -20.94 -0.93
C TYR A 147 -4.32 -21.51 -1.29
N PHE A 148 -3.28 -20.66 -1.26
CA PHE A 148 -1.91 -21.04 -1.61
C PHE A 148 -1.34 -22.08 -0.66
N MET A 149 -1.52 -21.91 0.66
CA MET A 149 -1.08 -22.90 1.65
C MET A 149 -1.74 -24.26 1.45
N ARG A 150 -3.04 -24.30 1.09
CA ARG A 150 -3.74 -25.56 0.78
C ARG A 150 -3.18 -26.21 -0.48
N LYS A 151 -2.88 -25.42 -1.52
CA LYS A 151 -2.32 -25.90 -2.77
C LYS A 151 -0.94 -26.53 -2.58
N GLU A 152 -0.07 -25.87 -1.82
CA GLU A 152 1.28 -26.33 -1.50
C GLU A 152 1.34 -27.34 -0.34
N LYS A 153 0.16 -27.81 0.15
CA LYS A 153 0.05 -28.73 1.29
C LYS A 153 0.75 -28.22 2.56
N PHE A 154 0.94 -26.91 2.67
CA PHE A 154 1.49 -26.27 3.84
C PHE A 154 0.44 -26.26 4.98
N PRO A 155 0.81 -26.55 6.25
CA PRO A 155 -0.15 -26.61 7.35
C PRO A 155 -0.73 -25.23 7.65
N VAL A 156 -1.99 -25.02 7.26
CA VAL A 156 -2.69 -23.71 7.32
C VAL A 156 -2.66 -23.09 8.72
N LEU A 157 -2.89 -23.89 9.78
CA LEU A 157 -2.86 -23.37 11.15
C LEU A 157 -1.49 -22.80 11.54
N LYS A 158 -0.41 -23.46 11.17
CA LYS A 158 0.94 -22.95 11.40
C LYS A 158 1.21 -21.68 10.57
N GLY A 159 0.69 -21.61 9.37
CA GLY A 159 0.76 -20.38 8.54
C GLY A 159 0.01 -19.21 9.15
N ILE A 160 -1.17 -19.45 9.74
CA ILE A 160 -1.94 -18.43 10.47
C ILE A 160 -1.18 -17.93 11.70
N ASP A 161 -0.55 -18.83 12.46
CA ASP A 161 0.27 -18.45 13.62
C ASP A 161 1.45 -17.56 13.21
N LEU A 162 2.10 -17.88 12.09
CA LEU A 162 3.17 -17.04 11.52
C LEU A 162 2.64 -15.67 11.07
N GLY A 163 1.46 -15.64 10.44
CA GLY A 163 0.75 -14.42 10.08
C GLY A 163 0.39 -13.56 11.30
N GLY A 164 0.02 -14.22 12.42
CA GLY A 164 -0.27 -13.56 13.69
C GLY A 164 0.91 -12.77 14.28
N MET A 165 2.15 -13.13 13.93
CA MET A 165 3.34 -12.32 14.25
C MET A 165 3.62 -11.25 13.20
N GLY A 166 3.41 -11.55 11.93
CA GLY A 166 3.72 -10.66 10.82
C GLY A 166 2.80 -9.44 10.75
N VAL A 167 1.49 -9.63 10.96
CA VAL A 167 0.48 -8.56 10.87
C VAL A 167 0.72 -7.45 11.92
N PRO A 168 0.89 -7.72 13.21
CA PRO A 168 1.19 -6.67 14.20
C PRO A 168 2.51 -5.94 13.91
N LEU A 169 3.52 -6.68 13.44
CA LEU A 169 4.79 -6.09 13.05
C LEU A 169 4.64 -5.11 11.88
N GLY A 170 3.92 -5.52 10.85
CA GLY A 170 3.59 -4.65 9.72
C GLY A 170 2.79 -3.41 10.13
N LEU A 171 1.83 -3.55 11.04
CA LEU A 171 1.06 -2.42 11.60
C LEU A 171 1.96 -1.47 12.40
N PHE A 172 2.89 -1.99 13.18
CA PHE A 172 3.83 -1.17 13.94
C PHE A 172 4.68 -0.29 13.01
N PHE A 173 5.33 -0.89 12.01
CA PHE A 173 6.14 -0.14 11.05
C PHE A 173 5.30 0.78 10.17
N GLY A 174 4.09 0.38 9.80
CA GLY A 174 3.15 1.22 9.08
C GLY A 174 2.77 2.47 9.86
N ARG A 175 2.48 2.33 11.17
CA ARG A 175 2.18 3.48 12.06
C ARG A 175 3.40 4.37 12.27
N MET A 176 4.59 3.79 12.42
CA MET A 176 5.82 4.58 12.47
C MET A 176 6.04 5.36 11.17
N GLY A 177 5.79 4.75 10.03
CA GLY A 177 5.87 5.40 8.73
C GLY A 177 4.88 6.57 8.60
N CYS A 178 3.63 6.41 9.06
CA CYS A 178 2.64 7.48 9.12
C CYS A 178 3.09 8.62 10.04
N PHE A 179 3.62 8.30 11.20
CA PHE A 179 4.11 9.31 12.15
C PHE A 179 5.27 10.13 11.55
N LEU A 180 6.24 9.47 10.92
CA LEU A 180 7.37 10.13 10.27
C LEU A 180 6.94 10.95 9.04
N GLY A 181 6.00 10.43 8.26
CA GLY A 181 5.44 11.13 7.09
C GLY A 181 4.48 12.26 7.43
N GLY A 182 4.07 12.39 8.70
CA GLY A 182 3.14 13.44 9.14
C GLY A 182 1.73 13.30 8.58
N CYS A 183 1.29 12.07 8.26
CA CYS A 183 -0.03 11.79 7.67
C CYS A 183 -1.07 11.27 8.69
N CYS A 184 -0.76 11.33 9.98
CA CYS A 184 -1.67 10.97 11.06
C CYS A 184 -2.23 12.21 11.76
#